data_07bff28f9ebffcb22c02be0b522ead07
#
_entry.id   07bff28f9ebffcb22c02be0b522ead07
#
_cell.length_a   1.000
_cell.length_b   1.000
_cell.length_c   1.000
_cell.angle_alpha   90.00
_cell.angle_beta   90.00
_cell.angle_gamma   90.00
#
_symmetry.space_group_name_H-M   'P 1'
#
loop_
_entity.id
_entity.type
_entity.pdbx_description
1 polymer ?
#
loop_
_entity_poly.entity_id
_entity_poly.type
_entity_poly.pdbx_seq_one_letter_code
_entity_poly.pdbx_strand_id
1 'polypeptide(L)'
;MKSSTVTIEVSAPARYTYLDLTEELERAIKDSGVTDGAAIAFCPHTTCALLINEWEEGALEDFRNRVRHLVPEDVYYAHDDLDRRTQNLAESHERQNGHSHVKSMLLSASSHAIPISAGEAVLGRWQRLILFEMDEPKGRQVVFHVFGG
;
A
#
# COMPACT_ATOMS: atom_id res chain seq x y z
N MET A 1 14.46 -25.09 -0.75
CA MET A 1 13.54 -23.93 -0.66
C MET A 1 14.32 -22.73 -0.18
N LYS A 2 14.26 -21.60 -0.89
CA LYS A 2 14.85 -20.31 -0.50
C LYS A 2 13.78 -19.44 0.12
N SER A 3 14.17 -18.51 0.99
CA SER A 3 13.27 -17.54 1.58
C SER A 3 14.06 -16.28 1.96
N SER A 4 13.51 -15.12 1.67
CA SER A 4 14.09 -13.82 1.97
C SER A 4 12.99 -12.83 2.36
N THR A 5 13.27 -12.00 3.35
CA THR A 5 12.36 -10.91 3.75
C THR A 5 13.14 -9.60 3.73
N VAL A 6 12.63 -8.63 3.02
CA VAL A 6 13.18 -7.27 2.98
C VAL A 6 12.07 -6.26 3.28
N THR A 7 12.42 -5.24 4.07
CA THR A 7 11.54 -4.10 4.34
C THR A 7 12.14 -2.88 3.68
N ILE A 8 11.34 -2.20 2.87
CA ILE A 8 11.71 -0.91 2.27
C ILE A 8 10.97 0.22 2.98
N GLU A 9 11.59 1.38 3.01
CA GLU A 9 10.98 2.62 3.50
C GLU A 9 10.73 3.56 2.33
N VAL A 10 9.51 4.08 2.26
CA VAL A 10 9.05 4.99 1.22
C VAL A 10 8.22 6.11 1.82
N SER A 11 8.11 7.23 1.13
CA SER A 11 7.25 8.34 1.52
C SER A 11 6.69 9.00 0.27
N ALA A 12 5.37 9.09 0.20
CA ALA A 12 4.70 9.84 -0.85
C ALA A 12 4.76 11.34 -0.57
N PRO A 13 4.80 12.21 -1.59
CA PRO A 13 4.96 13.66 -1.40
C PRO A 13 3.71 14.35 -0.86
N ALA A 14 2.54 13.77 -1.06
CA ALA A 14 1.26 14.35 -0.65
C ALA A 14 0.18 13.29 -0.46
N ARG A 15 -0.91 13.65 0.22
CA ARG A 15 -2.13 12.84 0.26
C ARG A 15 -2.68 12.61 -1.14
N TYR A 16 -3.23 11.42 -1.38
CA TYR A 16 -3.78 10.98 -2.67
C TYR A 16 -2.76 10.91 -3.80
N THR A 17 -1.51 10.67 -3.46
CA THR A 17 -0.46 10.36 -4.43
C THR A 17 -0.08 8.90 -4.40
N TYR A 18 0.59 8.46 -5.46
CA TYR A 18 0.96 7.07 -5.68
C TYR A 18 2.47 6.91 -5.79
N LEU A 19 2.97 5.77 -5.34
CA LEU A 19 4.34 5.33 -5.57
C LEU A 19 4.32 4.00 -6.32
N ASP A 20 5.03 3.92 -7.42
CA ASP A 20 5.25 2.65 -8.13
C ASP A 20 6.40 1.90 -7.46
N LEU A 21 6.10 0.74 -6.90
CA LEU A 21 7.04 -0.12 -6.16
C LEU A 21 7.43 -1.38 -6.94
N THR A 22 7.15 -1.41 -8.23
CA THR A 22 7.41 -2.62 -9.03
C THR A 22 8.90 -2.93 -9.15
N GLU A 23 9.74 -1.90 -9.29
CA GLU A 23 11.19 -2.10 -9.38
C GLU A 23 11.78 -2.62 -8.05
N GLU A 24 11.26 -2.16 -6.92
CA GLU A 24 11.65 -2.65 -5.59
C GLU A 24 11.25 -4.11 -5.40
N LEU A 25 10.06 -4.49 -5.86
CA LEU A 25 9.60 -5.88 -5.85
C LEU A 25 10.51 -6.76 -6.71
N GLU A 26 10.80 -6.35 -7.94
CA GLU A 26 11.68 -7.11 -8.86
C GLU A 26 13.09 -7.27 -8.29
N ARG A 27 13.61 -6.22 -7.65
CA ARG A 27 14.91 -6.28 -6.97
C ARG A 27 14.88 -7.29 -5.83
N ALA A 28 13.83 -7.27 -4.99
CA ALA A 28 13.69 -8.22 -3.88
C ALA A 28 13.63 -9.67 -4.38
N ILE A 29 12.92 -9.93 -5.49
CA ILE A 29 12.86 -11.26 -6.13
C ILE A 29 14.24 -11.67 -6.62
N LYS A 30 14.91 -10.81 -7.37
CA LYS A 30 16.25 -11.08 -7.91
C LYS A 30 17.27 -11.39 -6.81
N ASP A 31 17.29 -10.57 -5.76
CA ASP A 31 18.24 -10.71 -4.66
C ASP A 31 17.97 -11.97 -3.82
N SER A 32 16.74 -12.46 -3.78
CA SER A 32 16.37 -13.73 -3.12
C SER A 32 16.93 -14.97 -3.83
N GLY A 33 17.20 -14.86 -5.12
CA GLY A 33 17.60 -15.97 -5.99
C GLY A 33 16.52 -17.04 -6.20
N VAL A 34 15.25 -16.71 -5.89
CA VAL A 34 14.10 -17.58 -6.16
C VAL A 34 13.77 -17.51 -7.65
N THR A 35 13.65 -18.66 -8.31
CA THR A 35 13.28 -18.75 -9.72
C THR A 35 11.82 -19.14 -9.94
N ASP A 36 11.27 -19.96 -9.05
CA ASP A 36 9.86 -20.37 -9.08
C ASP A 36 9.28 -20.33 -7.67
N GLY A 37 8.21 -19.58 -7.48
CA GLY A 37 7.64 -19.39 -6.14
C GLY A 37 6.64 -18.25 -6.06
N ALA A 38 6.72 -17.51 -4.96
CA ALA A 38 5.87 -16.35 -4.75
C ALA A 38 6.58 -15.25 -3.96
N ALA A 39 6.18 -14.02 -4.22
CA ALA A 39 6.47 -12.86 -3.39
C ALA A 39 5.18 -12.39 -2.72
N ILE A 40 5.23 -12.13 -1.41
CA ILE A 40 4.18 -11.43 -0.69
C ILE A 40 4.63 -10.00 -0.50
N ALA A 41 3.87 -9.04 -1.02
CA ALA A 41 4.02 -7.63 -0.72
C ALA A 41 3.01 -7.25 0.36
N PHE A 42 3.48 -6.74 1.49
CA PHE A 42 2.65 -6.41 2.66
C PHE A 42 2.90 -4.99 3.14
N CYS A 43 1.81 -4.26 3.41
CA CYS A 43 1.86 -2.92 3.96
C CYS A 43 1.34 -2.92 5.42
N PRO A 44 2.22 -2.74 6.43
CA PRO A 44 1.83 -2.77 7.84
C PRO A 44 1.29 -1.42 8.32
N HIS A 45 0.41 -0.80 7.54
CA HIS A 45 -0.19 0.49 7.85
C HIS A 45 -1.71 0.47 7.63
N THR A 46 -2.41 1.37 8.32
CA THR A 46 -3.88 1.40 8.35
C THR A 46 -4.50 2.56 7.57
N THR A 47 -3.70 3.43 6.95
CA THR A 47 -4.15 4.63 6.26
C THR A 47 -3.56 4.82 4.86
N CYS A 48 -3.01 3.76 4.30
CA CYS A 48 -2.60 3.65 2.91
C CYS A 48 -2.96 2.27 2.38
N ALA A 49 -2.76 2.02 1.10
CA ALA A 49 -3.08 0.74 0.47
C ALA A 49 -2.04 0.34 -0.57
N LEU A 50 -1.80 -0.98 -0.69
CA LEU A 50 -1.12 -1.56 -1.83
C LEU A 50 -2.16 -1.94 -2.89
N LEU A 51 -1.88 -1.59 -4.14
CA LEU A 51 -2.72 -1.87 -5.30
C LEU A 51 -1.89 -2.59 -6.36
N ILE A 52 -2.51 -3.44 -7.15
CA ILE A 52 -1.94 -3.94 -8.39
C ILE A 52 -2.88 -3.53 -9.51
N ASN A 53 -2.47 -2.58 -10.32
CA ASN A 53 -3.24 -2.09 -11.47
C ASN A 53 -2.34 -1.33 -12.44
N GLU A 54 -2.93 -0.76 -13.47
CA GLU A 54 -2.22 0.02 -14.47
C GLU A 54 -1.68 1.33 -13.90
N TRP A 55 -0.42 1.63 -14.18
CA TRP A 55 0.18 2.94 -13.92
C TRP A 55 -0.06 3.83 -15.13
N GLU A 56 -1.23 4.47 -15.16
CA GLU A 56 -1.65 5.40 -16.21
C GLU A 56 -2.34 6.60 -15.57
N GLU A 57 -2.01 7.82 -16.00
CA GLU A 57 -2.45 9.06 -15.35
C GLU A 57 -3.96 9.15 -15.21
N GLY A 58 -4.71 8.86 -16.27
CA GLY A 58 -6.17 8.93 -16.26
C GLY A 58 -6.80 7.90 -15.32
N ALA A 59 -6.33 6.66 -15.36
CA ALA A 59 -6.81 5.60 -14.48
C ALA A 59 -6.54 5.92 -13.00
N LEU A 60 -5.35 6.44 -12.69
CA LEU A 60 -4.98 6.84 -11.32
C LEU A 60 -5.78 8.06 -10.86
N GLU A 61 -6.01 9.04 -11.73
CA GLU A 61 -6.85 10.20 -11.44
C GLU A 61 -8.32 9.79 -11.20
N ASP A 62 -8.88 8.96 -12.05
CA ASP A 62 -10.24 8.45 -11.91
C ASP A 62 -10.42 7.70 -10.60
N PHE A 63 -9.49 6.81 -10.26
CA PHE A 63 -9.53 6.05 -9.02
C PHE A 63 -9.48 6.97 -7.79
N ARG A 64 -8.54 7.90 -7.75
CA ARG A 64 -8.42 8.89 -6.68
C ARG A 64 -9.70 9.69 -6.50
N ASN A 65 -10.27 10.20 -7.59
CA ASN A 65 -11.48 11.00 -7.56
C ASN A 65 -12.69 10.20 -7.08
N ARG A 66 -12.82 8.94 -7.51
CA ARG A 66 -13.92 8.05 -7.06
C ARG A 66 -13.78 7.67 -5.59
N VAL A 67 -12.59 7.35 -5.12
CA VAL A 67 -12.35 7.02 -3.71
C VAL A 67 -12.64 8.23 -2.81
N ARG A 68 -12.25 9.44 -3.21
CA ARG A 68 -12.55 10.67 -2.47
C ARG A 68 -14.04 10.97 -2.42
N HIS A 69 -14.76 10.71 -3.50
CA HIS A 69 -16.21 10.89 -3.56
C HIS A 69 -16.94 9.85 -2.73
N LEU A 70 -16.51 8.58 -2.78
CA LEU A 70 -17.12 7.49 -2.03
C LEU A 70 -16.96 7.66 -0.51
N VAL A 71 -15.81 8.15 -0.07
CA VAL A 71 -15.48 8.36 1.34
C VAL A 71 -14.98 9.81 1.50
N PRO A 72 -15.89 10.79 1.58
CA PRO A 72 -15.51 12.21 1.68
C PRO A 72 -14.82 12.53 2.99
N GLU A 73 -13.99 13.57 3.00
CA GLU A 73 -13.24 14.02 4.18
C GLU A 73 -14.07 14.90 5.11
N ASP A 74 -15.07 15.59 4.57
CA ASP A 74 -15.84 16.65 5.21
C ASP A 74 -17.13 16.15 5.89
N VAL A 75 -17.14 14.89 6.32
CA VAL A 75 -18.23 14.30 7.09
C VAL A 75 -17.74 13.85 8.46
N TYR A 76 -18.66 13.58 9.38
CA TYR A 76 -18.33 13.07 10.71
C TYR A 76 -17.67 11.68 10.66
N TYR A 77 -16.56 11.56 11.36
CA TYR A 77 -15.90 10.28 11.65
C TYR A 77 -15.70 10.15 13.17
N ALA A 78 -16.22 9.08 13.75
CA ALA A 78 -16.08 8.81 15.18
C ALA A 78 -14.61 8.65 15.59
N HIS A 79 -13.74 8.24 14.66
CA HIS A 79 -12.29 8.16 14.89
C HIS A 79 -11.67 9.52 15.21
N ASP A 80 -12.20 10.59 14.64
CA ASP A 80 -11.67 11.97 14.78
C ASP A 80 -12.32 12.72 15.95
N ASP A 81 -13.33 12.12 16.58
CA ASP A 81 -14.07 12.69 17.72
C ASP A 81 -13.35 12.36 19.04
N LEU A 82 -12.49 13.26 19.48
CA LEU A 82 -11.69 13.09 20.70
C LEU A 82 -12.50 13.17 22.00
N ASP A 83 -13.73 13.64 21.96
CA ASP A 83 -14.65 13.60 23.12
C ASP A 83 -15.20 12.19 23.35
N ARG A 84 -15.18 11.35 22.33
CA ARG A 84 -15.64 9.96 22.37
C ARG A 84 -14.51 8.94 22.38
N ARG A 85 -13.47 9.18 21.60
CA ARG A 85 -12.39 8.23 21.38
C ARG A 85 -11.44 8.20 22.56
N THR A 86 -11.23 6.99 23.11
CA THR A 86 -10.34 6.72 24.24
C THR A 86 -9.25 5.71 23.93
N GLN A 87 -9.26 5.10 22.75
CA GLN A 87 -8.35 4.02 22.36
C GLN A 87 -7.34 4.48 21.32
N ASN A 88 -6.13 3.92 21.41
CA ASN A 88 -5.05 4.12 20.43
C ASN A 88 -4.76 5.61 20.15
N LEU A 89 -4.77 6.42 21.19
CA LEU A 89 -4.43 7.84 21.10
C LEU A 89 -2.91 8.01 20.98
N ALA A 90 -2.48 8.91 20.08
CA ALA A 90 -1.09 9.30 19.99
C ALA A 90 -0.68 10.16 21.19
N GLU A 91 0.60 10.08 21.59
CA GLU A 91 1.11 10.84 22.75
C GLU A 91 1.17 12.34 22.50
N SER A 92 1.29 12.78 21.22
CA SER A 92 1.56 14.20 20.91
C SER A 92 0.53 14.84 20.01
N HIS A 93 0.13 14.21 18.91
CA HIS A 93 -0.78 14.79 17.93
C HIS A 93 -1.67 13.70 17.32
N GLU A 94 -2.98 13.89 17.50
CA GLU A 94 -3.97 13.07 16.83
C GLU A 94 -4.35 13.66 15.48
N ARG A 95 -4.31 12.83 14.44
CA ARG A 95 -4.69 13.21 13.09
C ARG A 95 -6.18 13.01 12.88
N GLN A 96 -6.78 13.91 12.13
CA GLN A 96 -8.15 13.74 11.63
C GLN A 96 -8.11 12.94 10.33
N ASN A 97 -8.04 11.64 10.44
CA ASN A 97 -7.84 10.71 9.33
C ASN A 97 -8.79 9.52 9.33
N GLY A 98 -9.94 9.65 9.98
CA GLY A 98 -10.97 8.61 9.98
C GLY A 98 -11.38 8.17 8.57
N HIS A 99 -11.47 9.12 7.64
CA HIS A 99 -11.71 8.84 6.23
C HIS A 99 -10.63 7.94 5.60
N SER A 100 -9.35 8.10 5.99
CA SER A 100 -8.23 7.31 5.47
C SER A 100 -8.30 5.86 5.95
N HIS A 101 -8.69 5.64 7.20
CA HIS A 101 -8.94 4.29 7.74
C HIS A 101 -10.07 3.59 6.99
N VAL A 102 -11.19 4.27 6.75
CA VAL A 102 -12.33 3.71 6.00
C VAL A 102 -11.92 3.37 4.57
N LYS A 103 -11.21 4.26 3.88
CA LYS A 103 -10.68 4.00 2.53
C LYS A 103 -9.76 2.78 2.51
N SER A 104 -8.84 2.69 3.47
CA SER A 104 -7.91 1.56 3.56
C SER A 104 -8.66 0.23 3.77
N MET A 105 -9.66 0.20 4.65
CA MET A 105 -10.50 -0.99 4.86
C MET A 105 -11.32 -1.39 3.64
N LEU A 106 -11.87 -0.43 2.91
CA LEU A 106 -12.64 -0.69 1.68
C LEU A 106 -11.76 -1.25 0.56
N LEU A 107 -10.53 -0.76 0.44
CA LEU A 107 -9.60 -1.23 -0.59
C LEU A 107 -9.01 -2.60 -0.26
N SER A 108 -9.06 -3.03 0.99
CA SER A 108 -8.59 -4.34 1.49
C SER A 108 -7.21 -4.75 0.98
N ALA A 109 -6.30 -3.78 0.81
CA ALA A 109 -5.07 -3.95 0.06
C ALA A 109 -3.82 -3.91 0.95
N SER A 110 -3.85 -4.58 2.11
CA SER A 110 -2.67 -4.67 2.97
C SER A 110 -1.62 -5.66 2.44
N SER A 111 -2.02 -6.69 1.65
CA SER A 111 -1.07 -7.63 1.07
C SER A 111 -1.50 -8.15 -0.30
N HIS A 112 -0.50 -8.48 -1.12
CA HIS A 112 -0.67 -9.18 -2.39
C HIS A 112 0.30 -10.36 -2.47
N ALA A 113 -0.17 -11.50 -2.95
CA ALA A 113 0.66 -12.63 -3.33
C ALA A 113 0.89 -12.57 -4.84
N ILE A 114 2.14 -12.51 -5.26
CA ILE A 114 2.55 -12.36 -6.66
C ILE A 114 3.34 -13.61 -7.05
N PRO A 115 2.92 -14.40 -8.04
CA PRO A 115 3.67 -15.53 -8.51
C PRO A 115 5.03 -15.12 -9.10
N ILE A 116 6.04 -15.97 -8.94
CA ILE A 116 7.36 -15.82 -9.53
C ILE A 116 7.57 -16.97 -10.50
N SER A 117 8.01 -16.68 -11.71
CA SER A 117 8.45 -17.65 -12.70
C SER A 117 9.69 -17.16 -13.43
N ALA A 118 10.63 -18.05 -13.65
CA ALA A 118 11.93 -17.71 -14.25
C ALA A 118 12.67 -16.54 -13.57
N GLY A 119 12.45 -16.34 -12.27
CA GLY A 119 13.10 -15.28 -11.48
C GLY A 119 12.48 -13.90 -11.63
N GLU A 120 11.29 -13.78 -12.20
CA GLU A 120 10.57 -12.54 -12.43
C GLU A 120 9.16 -12.60 -11.85
N ALA A 121 8.60 -11.46 -11.46
CA ALA A 121 7.20 -11.36 -11.03
C ALA A 121 6.26 -11.62 -12.22
N VAL A 122 5.29 -12.51 -12.03
CA VAL A 122 4.27 -12.78 -13.05
C VAL A 122 3.17 -11.72 -12.94
N LEU A 123 3.47 -10.54 -13.46
CA LEU A 123 2.52 -9.45 -13.59
C LEU A 123 1.98 -9.37 -15.03
N GLY A 124 0.72 -8.96 -15.16
CA GLY A 124 0.17 -8.62 -16.46
C GLY A 124 0.90 -7.41 -17.07
N ARG A 125 0.84 -7.28 -18.40
CA ARG A 125 1.57 -6.25 -19.17
C ARG A 125 1.46 -4.85 -18.60
N TRP A 126 0.30 -4.49 -18.04
CA TRP A 126 0.03 -3.16 -17.51
C TRP A 126 -0.01 -3.10 -15.98
N GLN A 127 0.15 -4.25 -15.30
CA GLN A 127 0.11 -4.29 -13.86
C GLN A 127 1.41 -3.76 -13.25
N ARG A 128 1.25 -2.87 -12.28
CA ARG A 128 2.32 -2.35 -11.42
C ARG A 128 1.91 -2.52 -9.98
N LEU A 129 2.86 -2.74 -9.09
CA LEU A 129 2.64 -2.68 -7.65
C LEU A 129 2.71 -1.23 -7.20
N ILE A 130 1.63 -0.74 -6.62
CA ILE A 130 1.43 0.68 -6.34
C ILE A 130 1.10 0.87 -4.86
N LEU A 131 1.79 1.80 -4.18
CA LEU A 131 1.35 2.31 -2.88
C LEU A 131 0.51 3.56 -3.09
N PHE A 132 -0.70 3.58 -2.52
CA PHE A 132 -1.60 4.73 -2.51
C PHE A 132 -1.61 5.37 -1.13
N GLU A 133 -1.07 6.58 -1.00
CA GLU A 133 -1.10 7.36 0.23
C GLU A 133 -2.43 8.08 0.39
N MET A 134 -3.15 7.82 1.46
CA MET A 134 -4.48 8.42 1.71
C MET A 134 -4.53 9.30 2.96
N ASP A 135 -3.43 9.38 3.68
CA ASP A 135 -3.25 10.21 4.87
C ASP A 135 -2.27 11.36 4.61
N GLU A 136 -1.90 12.10 5.63
CA GLU A 136 -0.80 13.04 5.54
C GLU A 136 0.51 12.30 5.22
N PRO A 137 1.42 12.92 4.43
CA PRO A 137 2.70 12.31 4.12
C PRO A 137 3.48 11.92 5.36
N LYS A 138 3.94 10.68 5.38
CA LYS A 138 4.78 10.12 6.43
C LYS A 138 5.58 8.93 5.90
N GLY A 139 6.60 8.52 6.63
CA GLY A 139 7.34 7.30 6.33
C GLY A 139 6.42 6.08 6.34
N ARG A 140 6.47 5.30 5.28
CA ARG A 140 5.76 4.04 5.14
C ARG A 140 6.78 2.92 4.97
N GLN A 141 6.45 1.77 5.54
CA GLN A 141 7.19 0.53 5.32
C GLN A 141 6.38 -0.38 4.41
N VAL A 142 7.07 -1.05 3.50
CA VAL A 142 6.51 -2.16 2.71
C VAL A 142 7.43 -3.34 2.85
N VAL A 143 6.86 -4.49 3.17
CA VAL A 143 7.60 -5.73 3.39
C VAL A 143 7.42 -6.62 2.16
N PHE A 144 8.53 -7.09 1.60
CA PHE A 144 8.53 -8.15 0.59
C PHE A 144 9.05 -9.44 1.23
N HIS A 145 8.24 -10.48 1.21
CA HIS A 145 8.64 -11.82 1.59
C HIS A 145 8.62 -12.73 0.37
N VAL A 146 9.80 -13.18 -0.04
CA VAL A 146 10.01 -13.98 -1.25
C VAL A 146 10.39 -15.39 -0.85
N PHE A 147 9.73 -16.40 -1.42
CA PHE A 147 10.02 -17.79 -1.13
C PHE A 147 9.74 -18.70 -2.35
N GLY A 148 10.51 -19.79 -2.45
CA GLY A 148 10.38 -20.75 -3.55
C GLY A 148 11.63 -21.59 -3.77
N GLY A 149 11.82 -22.01 -4.99
CA GLY A 149 12.98 -22.80 -5.45
C GLY A 149 13.89 -22.08 -6.41
#